data_66382c779e8a9b2b9cc5ad66cbbf563b
#
_entry.id   66382c779e8a9b2b9cc5ad66cbbf563b
#
_cell.length_a   1.000
_cell.length_b   1.000
_cell.length_c   1.000
_cell.angle_alpha   90.00
_cell.angle_beta   90.00
_cell.angle_gamma   90.00
#
_symmetry.space_group_name_H-M   'P 1'
#
loop_
_entity.id
_entity.type
_entity.pdbx_description
1 polymer ?
#
loop_
_entity_poly.entity_id
_entity_poly.type
_entity_poly.pdbx_seq_one_letter_code
_entity_poly.pdbx_strand_id
1 'polypeptide(L)'
;HVTGVQTCALPISTLTVTGITAADKNYDGTTTASVNTGSASFSGVIGSDAVTIVTTGVTGAFSTAGFGTNKTVQISGVSKSGADAGNYTITQPTTTASISKYVLTVSGITAANKTYDASTTATLSTGSASLSGVQNGETVTLNTGSATGAFGDKNVGAGKSVQVSGLTISGATASNYTLTQPTTTADITAKTLTVSGIKIGRAHV
;
A
#
# COMPACT_ATOMS: atom_id res chain seq x y z
N HIS A 1 39.33 55.63 30.53
CA HIS A 1 37.96 55.14 30.74
C HIS A 1 37.62 54.30 29.52
N VAL A 2 37.79 52.98 29.62
CA VAL A 2 37.28 52.02 28.64
C VAL A 2 35.83 51.72 29.07
N THR A 3 34.86 52.30 28.39
CA THR A 3 33.46 51.92 28.51
C THR A 3 33.28 50.59 27.79
N GLY A 4 33.29 49.52 28.57
CA GLY A 4 32.93 48.20 28.09
C GLY A 4 31.46 48.24 27.61
N VAL A 5 31.23 48.12 26.31
CA VAL A 5 29.91 47.80 25.77
C VAL A 5 29.59 46.38 26.17
N GLN A 6 28.87 46.20 27.27
CA GLN A 6 28.22 44.94 27.56
C GLN A 6 27.17 44.68 26.47
N THR A 7 27.48 43.85 25.52
CA THR A 7 26.48 43.28 24.64
C THR A 7 25.64 42.31 25.49
N CYS A 8 24.55 42.82 26.05
CA CYS A 8 23.54 41.98 26.69
C CYS A 8 22.92 41.13 25.55
N ALA A 9 23.33 39.88 25.45
CA ALA A 9 22.66 38.94 24.60
C ALA A 9 21.20 38.82 25.08
N LEU A 10 20.26 39.30 24.30
CA LEU A 10 18.84 39.13 24.57
C LEU A 10 18.55 37.63 24.66
N PRO A 11 17.72 37.18 25.62
CA PRO A 11 17.34 35.78 25.68
C PRO A 11 16.59 35.42 24.39
N ILE A 12 17.13 34.44 23.65
CA ILE A 12 16.49 33.91 22.42
C ILE A 12 15.35 33.00 22.87
N SER A 13 14.11 33.39 22.51
CA SER A 13 12.91 32.58 22.77
C SER A 13 12.74 31.53 21.69
N THR A 14 12.24 30.34 22.05
CA THR A 14 11.95 29.26 21.09
C THR A 14 10.48 29.31 20.70
N LEU A 15 10.21 29.42 19.41
CA LEU A 15 8.87 29.32 18.85
C LEU A 15 8.50 27.85 18.60
N THR A 16 7.27 27.52 18.96
CA THR A 16 6.64 26.25 18.58
C THR A 16 5.87 26.42 17.30
N VAL A 17 6.07 25.51 16.34
CA VAL A 17 5.32 25.46 15.07
C VAL A 17 4.12 24.55 15.27
N THR A 18 2.94 25.01 14.90
CA THR A 18 1.68 24.26 14.96
C THR A 18 0.95 24.30 13.62
N GLY A 19 -0.08 23.47 13.45
CA GLY A 19 -0.97 23.51 12.27
C GLY A 19 -0.41 22.88 11.01
N ILE A 20 0.76 22.21 11.05
CA ILE A 20 1.28 21.44 9.92
C ILE A 20 0.80 19.99 10.07
N THR A 21 0.24 19.43 8.99
CA THR A 21 -0.23 18.04 8.93
C THR A 21 0.43 17.30 7.78
N ALA A 22 0.44 15.96 7.85
CA ALA A 22 0.89 15.11 6.77
C ALA A 22 -0.25 14.21 6.28
N ALA A 23 -0.27 13.91 4.99
CA ALA A 23 -1.24 13.01 4.39
C ALA A 23 -0.80 11.55 4.54
N ASP A 24 -1.78 10.66 4.72
CA ASP A 24 -1.57 9.23 4.57
C ASP A 24 -1.22 8.89 3.11
N LYS A 25 -0.48 7.81 2.91
CA LYS A 25 -0.14 7.32 1.56
C LYS A 25 -0.18 5.80 1.47
N ASN A 26 -0.24 5.28 0.24
CA ASN A 26 0.09 3.89 -0.03
C ASN A 26 1.61 3.70 -0.05
N TYR A 27 2.05 2.50 0.30
CA TYR A 27 3.46 2.14 0.22
C TYR A 27 4.03 2.35 -1.18
N ASP A 28 5.14 3.06 -1.27
CA ASP A 28 5.85 3.38 -2.51
C ASP A 28 7.38 3.15 -2.39
N GLY A 29 7.82 2.54 -1.28
CA GLY A 29 9.24 2.30 -0.98
C GLY A 29 10.01 3.54 -0.53
N THR A 30 9.37 4.70 -0.36
CA THR A 30 10.04 5.96 0.01
C THR A 30 9.58 6.50 1.36
N THR A 31 10.40 7.37 1.97
CA THR A 31 10.04 8.09 3.20
C THR A 31 9.37 9.44 2.93
N THR A 32 9.27 9.89 1.69
CA THR A 32 8.67 11.19 1.36
C THR A 32 7.24 11.29 1.85
N ALA A 33 6.90 12.36 2.58
CA ALA A 33 5.55 12.66 3.05
C ALA A 33 5.03 13.93 2.38
N SER A 34 3.77 13.89 1.94
CA SER A 34 3.05 15.10 1.50
C SER A 34 2.58 15.86 2.73
N VAL A 35 2.96 17.13 2.84
CA VAL A 35 2.64 17.99 3.99
C VAL A 35 1.69 19.12 3.59
N ASN A 36 0.78 19.45 4.49
CA ASN A 36 -0.10 20.61 4.38
C ASN A 36 0.33 21.66 5.41
N THR A 37 0.69 22.83 4.92
CA THR A 37 1.15 23.97 5.73
C THR A 37 0.14 25.12 5.79
N GLY A 38 -1.07 24.94 5.24
CA GLY A 38 -2.07 26.01 5.12
C GLY A 38 -2.57 26.59 6.44
N SER A 39 -2.45 25.83 7.55
CA SER A 39 -2.80 26.27 8.89
C SER A 39 -1.58 26.48 9.79
N ALA A 40 -0.37 26.51 9.20
CA ALA A 40 0.86 26.67 9.95
C ALA A 40 0.93 28.00 10.70
N SER A 41 1.27 27.97 11.95
CA SER A 41 1.42 29.16 12.79
C SER A 41 2.50 28.99 13.84
N PHE A 42 3.01 30.11 14.37
CA PHE A 42 3.85 30.13 15.55
C PHE A 42 3.04 30.28 16.83
N SER A 43 3.46 29.56 17.85
CA SER A 43 3.08 29.81 19.24
C SER A 43 4.32 30.26 20.02
N GLY A 44 4.15 31.21 20.96
CA GLY A 44 5.24 31.72 21.81
C GLY A 44 5.86 33.03 21.33
N VAL A 45 5.23 33.74 20.38
CA VAL A 45 5.62 35.12 20.03
C VAL A 45 5.29 36.03 21.20
N ILE A 46 6.23 36.88 21.59
CA ILE A 46 6.13 37.76 22.76
C ILE A 46 5.51 39.09 22.33
N GLY A 47 4.48 39.52 23.06
CA GLY A 47 3.84 40.82 22.87
C GLY A 47 3.31 41.04 21.45
N SER A 48 3.80 42.08 20.79
CA SER A 48 3.45 42.46 19.42
C SER A 48 4.62 42.32 18.44
N ASP A 49 5.57 41.43 18.73
CA ASP A 49 6.74 41.22 17.88
C ASP A 49 6.35 40.79 16.47
N ALA A 50 6.98 41.42 15.49
CA ALA A 50 6.74 41.14 14.06
C ALA A 50 7.51 39.91 13.62
N VAL A 51 6.91 38.74 13.81
CA VAL A 51 7.47 37.44 13.40
C VAL A 51 6.45 36.67 12.57
N THR A 52 6.83 36.32 11.36
CA THR A 52 5.96 35.61 10.38
C THR A 52 6.57 34.25 10.04
N ILE A 53 5.72 33.21 10.02
CA ILE A 53 6.13 31.86 9.58
C ILE A 53 6.33 31.84 8.06
N VAL A 54 7.39 31.17 7.62
CA VAL A 54 7.68 30.94 6.20
C VAL A 54 7.67 29.44 5.97
N THR A 55 6.77 29.00 5.09
CA THR A 55 6.53 27.59 4.78
C THR A 55 6.95 27.20 3.36
N THR A 56 7.55 28.12 2.61
CA THR A 56 8.07 27.83 1.26
C THR A 56 9.23 26.84 1.34
N GLY A 57 9.13 25.72 0.61
CA GLY A 57 10.15 24.68 0.62
C GLY A 57 10.08 23.71 1.81
N VAL A 58 9.01 23.77 2.61
CA VAL A 58 8.81 22.78 3.69
C VAL A 58 8.63 21.39 3.11
N THR A 59 9.32 20.42 3.71
CA THR A 59 9.28 19.00 3.35
C THR A 59 8.94 18.16 4.57
N GLY A 60 8.37 16.98 4.32
CA GLY A 60 8.10 15.96 5.34
C GLY A 60 8.73 14.62 4.99
N ALA A 61 9.20 13.92 6.01
CA ALA A 61 9.74 12.59 5.85
C ALA A 61 9.24 11.66 6.95
N PHE A 62 8.67 10.53 6.55
CA PHE A 62 8.35 9.44 7.47
C PHE A 62 9.63 8.89 8.12
N SER A 63 9.53 8.47 9.36
CA SER A 63 10.66 7.87 10.11
C SER A 63 11.19 6.59 9.43
N THR A 64 10.34 5.84 8.75
CA THR A 64 10.70 4.67 7.92
C THR A 64 9.73 4.55 6.75
N ALA A 65 10.17 3.96 5.63
CA ALA A 65 9.33 3.78 4.44
C ALA A 65 8.24 2.71 4.59
N GLY A 66 8.41 1.72 5.49
CA GLY A 66 7.52 0.56 5.59
C GLY A 66 6.10 0.90 6.06
N PHE A 67 5.16 -0.02 5.77
CA PHE A 67 3.77 0.01 6.25
C PHE A 67 3.68 0.28 7.76
N GLY A 68 2.68 1.05 8.17
CA GLY A 68 2.38 1.32 9.58
C GLY A 68 1.42 2.49 9.76
N THR A 69 0.73 2.47 10.89
CA THR A 69 -0.21 3.52 11.30
C THR A 69 0.44 4.51 12.24
N ASN A 70 0.00 5.77 12.22
CA ASN A 70 0.48 6.84 13.11
C ASN A 70 2.02 6.95 13.16
N LYS A 71 2.67 6.80 12.01
CA LYS A 71 4.13 6.91 11.91
C LYS A 71 4.54 8.37 12.05
N THR A 72 5.62 8.61 12.77
CA THR A 72 6.19 9.97 12.87
C THR A 72 6.63 10.47 11.50
N VAL A 73 6.22 11.68 11.18
CA VAL A 73 6.69 12.46 10.04
C VAL A 73 7.49 13.64 10.58
N GLN A 74 8.78 13.68 10.27
CA GLN A 74 9.65 14.81 10.56
C GLN A 74 9.40 15.89 9.53
N ILE A 75 9.11 17.11 9.98
CA ILE A 75 8.98 18.29 9.13
C ILE A 75 10.31 19.04 9.13
N SER A 76 10.69 19.55 7.98
CA SER A 76 11.91 20.32 7.79
C SER A 76 11.66 21.51 6.87
N GLY A 77 12.49 22.56 6.98
CA GLY A 77 12.43 23.74 6.11
C GLY A 77 11.46 24.82 6.57
N VAL A 78 10.80 24.68 7.74
CA VAL A 78 10.06 25.81 8.32
C VAL A 78 11.04 26.88 8.72
N SER A 79 10.80 28.11 8.31
CA SER A 79 11.62 29.26 8.65
C SER A 79 10.77 30.45 9.13
N LYS A 80 11.41 31.52 9.51
CA LYS A 80 10.77 32.73 10.06
C LYS A 80 11.30 33.96 9.36
N SER A 81 10.47 35.00 9.29
CA SER A 81 10.81 36.34 8.79
C SER A 81 10.14 37.40 9.67
N GLY A 82 10.50 38.64 9.46
CA GLY A 82 9.99 39.80 10.21
C GLY A 82 11.09 40.55 10.97
N ALA A 83 10.77 41.78 11.41
CA ALA A 83 11.75 42.66 12.05
C ALA A 83 12.33 42.05 13.32
N ASP A 84 11.52 41.32 14.09
CA ASP A 84 11.90 40.76 15.39
C ASP A 84 12.29 39.28 15.30
N ALA A 85 12.34 38.70 14.10
CA ALA A 85 12.61 37.30 13.88
C ALA A 85 13.98 36.85 14.44
N GLY A 86 14.97 37.76 14.51
CA GLY A 86 16.29 37.50 15.08
C GLY A 86 16.30 37.12 16.57
N ASN A 87 15.24 37.47 17.30
CA ASN A 87 15.11 37.22 18.74
C ASN A 87 14.57 35.80 19.05
N TYR A 88 14.32 34.98 18.06
CA TYR A 88 13.65 33.67 18.18
C TYR A 88 14.44 32.56 17.54
N THR A 89 14.28 31.37 18.06
CA THR A 89 14.66 30.10 17.41
C THR A 89 13.43 29.28 17.07
N ILE A 90 13.53 28.33 16.14
CA ILE A 90 12.46 27.41 15.77
C ILE A 90 12.95 25.97 15.99
N THR A 91 12.15 25.17 16.67
CA THR A 91 12.28 23.71 16.62
C THR A 91 11.41 23.19 15.49
N GLN A 92 12.00 22.44 14.54
CA GLN A 92 11.24 21.82 13.44
C GLN A 92 10.24 20.83 14.03
N PRO A 93 8.96 20.91 13.66
CA PRO A 93 7.91 20.09 14.27
C PRO A 93 7.90 18.66 13.72
N THR A 94 7.18 17.80 14.42
CA THR A 94 6.76 16.49 13.92
C THR A 94 5.25 16.42 13.83
N THR A 95 4.75 15.58 12.95
CA THR A 95 3.34 15.19 12.87
C THR A 95 3.26 13.67 12.68
N THR A 96 2.08 13.14 12.48
CA THR A 96 1.89 11.71 12.22
C THR A 96 1.02 11.50 10.98
N ALA A 97 1.30 10.42 10.26
CA ALA A 97 0.49 9.92 9.15
C ALA A 97 0.71 8.42 9.00
N SER A 98 -0.11 7.76 8.18
CA SER A 98 -0.05 6.31 7.99
C SER A 98 0.46 5.95 6.59
N ILE A 99 1.16 4.82 6.50
CA ILE A 99 1.50 4.19 5.22
C ILE A 99 0.70 2.89 5.13
N SER A 100 -0.23 2.81 4.18
CA SER A 100 -1.02 1.61 3.89
C SER A 100 -0.22 0.65 3.01
N LYS A 101 -0.53 -0.65 3.10
CA LYS A 101 0.08 -1.65 2.22
C LYS A 101 -0.29 -1.40 0.76
N TYR A 102 0.65 -1.65 -0.15
CA TYR A 102 0.37 -1.61 -1.57
C TYR A 102 -0.25 -2.94 -2.02
N VAL A 103 -1.21 -2.88 -2.93
CA VAL A 103 -1.91 -4.07 -3.44
C VAL A 103 -1.18 -4.59 -4.68
N LEU A 104 -0.71 -5.84 -4.61
CA LEU A 104 -0.12 -6.56 -5.74
C LEU A 104 -1.18 -7.38 -6.46
N THR A 105 -1.03 -7.51 -7.77
CA THR A 105 -1.86 -8.34 -8.63
C THR A 105 -1.05 -9.44 -9.27
N VAL A 106 -1.71 -10.56 -9.62
CA VAL A 106 -1.09 -11.69 -10.30
C VAL A 106 -1.76 -11.89 -11.64
N SER A 107 -0.95 -12.13 -12.67
CA SER A 107 -1.38 -12.49 -14.03
C SER A 107 -0.71 -13.80 -14.46
N GLY A 108 -1.12 -14.34 -15.63
CA GLY A 108 -0.49 -15.52 -16.22
C GLY A 108 -0.92 -16.85 -15.61
N ILE A 109 -1.91 -16.89 -14.71
CA ILE A 109 -2.51 -18.13 -14.22
C ILE A 109 -3.70 -18.50 -15.12
N THR A 110 -3.74 -19.76 -15.55
CA THR A 110 -4.84 -20.31 -16.35
C THR A 110 -5.43 -21.54 -15.68
N ALA A 111 -6.68 -21.86 -16.01
CA ALA A 111 -7.33 -23.10 -15.59
C ALA A 111 -7.58 -23.99 -16.80
N ALA A 112 -7.43 -25.29 -16.61
CA ALA A 112 -7.75 -26.28 -17.63
C ALA A 112 -9.26 -26.51 -17.70
N ASN A 113 -9.78 -26.70 -18.93
CA ASN A 113 -11.11 -27.21 -19.12
C ASN A 113 -11.24 -28.62 -18.54
N LYS A 114 -12.43 -28.99 -18.06
CA LYS A 114 -12.68 -30.32 -17.56
C LYS A 114 -14.00 -30.90 -18.02
N THR A 115 -14.13 -32.23 -18.00
CA THR A 115 -15.40 -32.91 -18.13
C THR A 115 -16.12 -32.94 -16.79
N TYR A 116 -17.45 -32.83 -16.81
CA TYR A 116 -18.27 -32.88 -15.59
C TYR A 116 -17.93 -34.10 -14.71
N ASP A 117 -17.58 -33.83 -13.47
CA ASP A 117 -17.17 -34.81 -12.45
C ASP A 117 -17.88 -34.60 -11.10
N ALA A 118 -18.93 -33.76 -11.08
CA ALA A 118 -19.68 -33.35 -9.91
C ALA A 118 -18.90 -32.53 -8.88
N SER A 119 -17.69 -32.07 -9.19
CA SER A 119 -16.86 -31.24 -8.29
C SER A 119 -16.66 -29.82 -8.86
N THR A 120 -16.28 -28.87 -7.99
CA THR A 120 -15.90 -27.50 -8.37
C THR A 120 -14.37 -27.34 -8.51
N THR A 121 -13.58 -28.36 -8.22
CA THR A 121 -12.12 -28.28 -8.30
C THR A 121 -11.66 -27.99 -9.73
N ALA A 122 -10.77 -27.01 -9.89
CA ALA A 122 -10.15 -26.66 -11.16
C ALA A 122 -8.64 -26.93 -11.11
N THR A 123 -8.09 -27.52 -12.18
CA THR A 123 -6.65 -27.69 -12.34
C THR A 123 -6.06 -26.39 -12.86
N LEU A 124 -5.09 -25.83 -12.14
CA LEU A 124 -4.41 -24.58 -12.51
C LEU A 124 -3.07 -24.84 -13.19
N SER A 125 -2.72 -24.00 -14.14
CA SER A 125 -1.37 -23.82 -14.64
C SER A 125 -0.80 -22.50 -14.11
N THR A 126 0.28 -22.57 -13.34
CA THR A 126 0.91 -21.43 -12.67
C THR A 126 2.30 -21.10 -13.22
N GLY A 127 2.79 -21.87 -14.23
CA GLY A 127 4.15 -21.72 -14.75
C GLY A 127 4.47 -20.37 -15.39
N SER A 128 3.43 -19.63 -15.84
CA SER A 128 3.56 -18.28 -16.38
C SER A 128 3.08 -17.20 -15.41
N ALA A 129 2.85 -17.56 -14.14
CA ALA A 129 2.38 -16.61 -13.14
C ALA A 129 3.41 -15.51 -12.89
N SER A 130 2.97 -14.26 -12.96
CA SER A 130 3.80 -13.09 -12.72
C SER A 130 3.14 -12.11 -11.77
N LEU A 131 3.97 -11.47 -10.93
CA LEU A 131 3.55 -10.47 -9.96
C LEU A 131 3.68 -9.07 -10.57
N SER A 132 2.69 -8.22 -10.34
CA SER A 132 2.70 -6.84 -10.80
C SER A 132 2.42 -5.86 -9.66
N GLY A 133 3.04 -4.69 -9.71
CA GLY A 133 2.85 -3.60 -8.74
C GLY A 133 3.95 -3.49 -7.67
N VAL A 134 5.01 -4.30 -7.75
CA VAL A 134 6.16 -4.16 -6.83
C VAL A 134 6.79 -2.78 -7.00
N GLN A 135 6.95 -2.07 -5.89
CA GLN A 135 7.42 -0.69 -5.86
C GLN A 135 8.94 -0.61 -5.80
N ASN A 136 9.48 0.48 -6.32
CA ASN A 136 10.88 0.90 -6.17
C ASN A 136 11.93 -0.17 -6.53
N GLY A 137 11.60 -1.12 -7.44
CA GLY A 137 12.53 -2.19 -7.85
C GLY A 137 12.85 -3.22 -6.76
N GLU A 138 12.01 -3.33 -5.74
CA GLU A 138 12.17 -4.32 -4.67
C GLU A 138 12.01 -5.75 -5.18
N THR A 139 12.56 -6.70 -4.42
CA THR A 139 12.40 -8.11 -4.71
C THR A 139 11.30 -8.71 -3.82
N VAL A 140 10.17 -9.03 -4.45
CA VAL A 140 9.07 -9.77 -3.83
C VAL A 140 8.82 -11.03 -4.66
N THR A 141 8.84 -12.18 -4.01
CA THR A 141 8.67 -13.48 -4.67
C THR A 141 7.22 -13.96 -4.55
N LEU A 142 6.60 -14.32 -5.68
CA LEU A 142 5.31 -14.99 -5.71
C LEU A 142 5.49 -16.48 -5.45
N ASN A 143 4.74 -17.04 -4.49
CA ASN A 143 4.72 -18.46 -4.19
C ASN A 143 3.39 -19.06 -4.68
N THR A 144 3.47 -20.02 -5.60
CA THR A 144 2.34 -20.68 -6.24
C THR A 144 2.13 -22.13 -5.79
N GLY A 145 3.01 -22.68 -4.94
CA GLY A 145 3.01 -24.09 -4.57
C GLY A 145 1.74 -24.58 -3.84
N SER A 146 0.99 -23.68 -3.22
CA SER A 146 -0.27 -23.98 -2.54
C SER A 146 -1.48 -23.45 -3.32
N ALA A 147 -1.31 -23.06 -4.60
CA ALA A 147 -2.39 -22.51 -5.40
C ALA A 147 -3.48 -23.55 -5.65
N THR A 148 -4.73 -23.17 -5.43
CA THR A 148 -5.91 -23.96 -5.70
C THR A 148 -6.90 -23.19 -6.55
N GLY A 149 -7.63 -23.89 -7.42
CA GLY A 149 -8.67 -23.30 -8.27
C GLY A 149 -10.03 -23.91 -7.96
N ALA A 150 -11.06 -23.08 -7.96
CA ALA A 150 -12.43 -23.53 -7.80
C ALA A 150 -13.36 -22.83 -8.78
N PHE A 151 -14.15 -23.61 -9.52
CA PHE A 151 -15.29 -23.10 -10.30
C PHE A 151 -16.37 -22.54 -9.35
N GLY A 152 -17.09 -21.52 -9.79
CA GLY A 152 -18.22 -20.97 -9.02
C GLY A 152 -19.34 -21.99 -8.75
N ASP A 153 -19.54 -22.95 -9.66
CA ASP A 153 -20.41 -24.11 -9.50
C ASP A 153 -19.91 -25.28 -10.38
N LYS A 154 -20.46 -26.47 -10.17
CA LYS A 154 -20.06 -27.71 -10.86
C LYS A 154 -20.72 -27.94 -12.22
N ASN A 155 -21.68 -27.11 -12.63
CA ASN A 155 -22.50 -27.36 -13.81
C ASN A 155 -21.74 -27.13 -15.12
N VAL A 156 -22.17 -27.80 -16.16
CA VAL A 156 -21.67 -27.64 -17.55
C VAL A 156 -21.85 -26.20 -18.00
N GLY A 157 -20.85 -25.64 -18.66
CA GLY A 157 -20.85 -24.28 -19.19
C GLY A 157 -19.49 -23.87 -19.72
N ALA A 158 -19.50 -22.94 -20.68
CA ALA A 158 -18.31 -22.35 -21.24
C ALA A 158 -17.93 -21.06 -20.50
N GLY A 159 -16.63 -20.72 -20.45
CA GLY A 159 -16.11 -19.49 -19.86
C GLY A 159 -16.44 -19.29 -18.39
N LYS A 160 -16.60 -20.37 -17.62
CA LYS A 160 -16.97 -20.30 -16.21
C LYS A 160 -15.84 -19.70 -15.40
N SER A 161 -16.19 -18.80 -14.47
CA SER A 161 -15.21 -18.20 -13.55
C SER A 161 -14.59 -19.26 -12.65
N VAL A 162 -13.28 -19.21 -12.54
CA VAL A 162 -12.47 -20.01 -11.62
C VAL A 162 -11.77 -19.05 -10.64
N GLN A 163 -12.10 -19.14 -9.37
CA GLN A 163 -11.44 -18.42 -8.32
C GLN A 163 -10.12 -19.12 -7.99
N VAL A 164 -9.03 -18.37 -8.04
CA VAL A 164 -7.71 -18.83 -7.56
C VAL A 164 -7.54 -18.45 -6.09
N SER A 165 -6.93 -19.32 -5.32
CA SER A 165 -6.64 -19.12 -3.90
C SER A 165 -5.30 -19.76 -3.54
N GLY A 166 -4.76 -19.45 -2.35
CA GLY A 166 -3.52 -20.07 -1.83
C GLY A 166 -2.24 -19.47 -2.38
N LEU A 167 -2.31 -18.42 -3.21
CA LEU A 167 -1.11 -17.67 -3.60
C LEU A 167 -0.60 -16.85 -2.40
N THR A 168 0.70 -16.84 -2.22
CA THR A 168 1.36 -16.05 -1.18
C THR A 168 2.56 -15.30 -1.75
N ILE A 169 3.04 -14.32 -1.01
CA ILE A 169 4.25 -13.57 -1.34
C ILE A 169 5.28 -13.71 -0.22
N SER A 170 6.56 -13.66 -0.57
CA SER A 170 7.69 -13.66 0.36
C SER A 170 8.77 -12.69 -0.09
N GLY A 171 9.73 -12.42 0.79
CA GLY A 171 10.81 -11.46 0.58
C GLY A 171 10.90 -10.45 1.73
N ALA A 172 12.01 -9.74 1.83
CA ALA A 172 12.29 -8.83 2.94
C ALA A 172 11.25 -7.71 3.11
N THR A 173 10.66 -7.25 2.00
CA THR A 173 9.68 -6.17 1.98
C THR A 173 8.24 -6.64 1.78
N ALA A 174 8.00 -7.96 1.71
CA ALA A 174 6.67 -8.55 1.45
C ALA A 174 5.60 -8.08 2.45
N SER A 175 5.98 -7.76 3.70
CA SER A 175 5.08 -7.23 4.72
C SER A 175 4.42 -5.89 4.36
N ASN A 176 5.00 -5.15 3.42
CA ASN A 176 4.48 -3.86 2.93
C ASN A 176 3.40 -4.02 1.85
N TYR A 177 3.10 -5.25 1.46
CA TYR A 177 2.18 -5.55 0.38
C TYR A 177 1.00 -6.42 0.85
N THR A 178 -0.09 -6.35 0.09
CA THR A 178 -1.18 -7.33 0.10
C THR A 178 -1.28 -7.95 -1.29
N LEU A 179 -1.69 -9.21 -1.37
CA LEU A 179 -1.84 -9.91 -2.63
C LEU A 179 -3.32 -10.13 -2.93
N THR A 180 -3.79 -9.65 -4.08
CA THR A 180 -5.12 -9.98 -4.57
C THR A 180 -5.06 -11.35 -5.27
N GLN A 181 -5.90 -12.29 -4.83
CA GLN A 181 -6.07 -13.59 -5.48
C GLN A 181 -6.82 -13.38 -6.80
N PRO A 182 -6.27 -13.83 -7.95
CA PRO A 182 -6.90 -13.58 -9.25
C PRO A 182 -8.06 -14.52 -9.53
N THR A 183 -8.82 -14.20 -10.58
CA THR A 183 -9.76 -15.11 -11.22
C THR A 183 -9.30 -15.43 -12.64
N THR A 184 -9.65 -16.60 -13.13
CA THR A 184 -9.48 -17.01 -14.53
C THR A 184 -10.76 -17.68 -15.04
N THR A 185 -10.77 -18.21 -16.24
CA THR A 185 -11.95 -18.91 -16.80
C THR A 185 -11.55 -20.24 -17.40
N ALA A 186 -12.48 -21.21 -17.38
CA ALA A 186 -12.34 -22.49 -18.05
C ALA A 186 -13.75 -23.09 -18.31
N ASP A 187 -13.82 -24.11 -19.13
CA ASP A 187 -15.08 -24.78 -19.49
C ASP A 187 -15.29 -26.05 -18.66
N ILE A 188 -16.56 -26.32 -18.35
CA ILE A 188 -17.00 -27.66 -17.90
C ILE A 188 -17.86 -28.26 -19.02
N THR A 189 -17.36 -29.34 -19.65
CA THR A 189 -18.08 -30.05 -20.72
C THR A 189 -18.93 -31.18 -20.15
N ALA A 190 -19.95 -31.58 -20.89
CA ALA A 190 -20.82 -32.69 -20.52
C ALA A 190 -20.05 -34.00 -20.45
N LYS A 191 -20.39 -34.83 -19.48
CA LYS A 191 -19.90 -36.21 -19.40
C LYS A 191 -20.78 -37.11 -20.24
N THR A 192 -20.15 -37.86 -21.14
CA THR A 192 -20.89 -38.86 -21.96
C THR A 192 -21.33 -40.02 -21.07
N LEU A 193 -22.60 -40.37 -21.17
CA LEU A 193 -23.17 -41.56 -20.55
C LEU A 193 -23.25 -42.68 -21.59
N THR A 194 -22.79 -43.87 -21.25
CA THR A 194 -22.92 -45.05 -22.10
C THR A 194 -23.97 -45.97 -21.49
N VAL A 195 -24.89 -46.44 -22.36
CA VAL A 195 -25.87 -47.48 -21.98
C VAL A 195 -25.29 -48.84 -22.35
N SER A 196 -25.20 -49.73 -21.39
CA SER A 196 -24.74 -51.10 -21.58
C SER A 196 -25.80 -52.09 -21.02
N GLY A 197 -25.78 -53.33 -21.52
CA GLY A 197 -26.60 -54.40 -20.99
C GLY A 197 -28.07 -54.41 -21.48
N ILE A 198 -28.40 -53.71 -22.59
CA ILE A 198 -29.72 -53.81 -23.21
C ILE A 198 -29.84 -55.25 -23.80
N LYS A 199 -30.62 -56.10 -23.18
CA LYS A 199 -31.02 -57.38 -23.74
C LYS A 199 -32.31 -57.15 -24.51
N ILE A 200 -32.27 -57.31 -25.82
CA ILE A 200 -33.47 -57.36 -26.64
C ILE A 200 -34.10 -58.73 -26.41
N GLY A 201 -35.25 -58.77 -25.72
CA GLY A 201 -36.04 -60.02 -25.60
C GLY A 201 -36.47 -60.52 -26.98
N ARG A 202 -36.33 -61.82 -27.23
CA ARG A 202 -36.87 -62.47 -28.46
C ARG A 202 -38.38 -62.22 -28.56
N ALA A 203 -38.83 -61.67 -29.63
CA ALA A 203 -40.25 -61.69 -29.98
C ALA A 203 -40.71 -63.18 -30.09
N HIS A 204 -41.63 -63.60 -29.24
CA HIS A 204 -42.35 -64.85 -29.47
C HIS A 204 -43.30 -64.64 -30.69
N VAL A 205 -43.08 -65.44 -31.73
CA VAL A 205 -43.98 -65.60 -32.85
C VAL A 205 -45.05 -66.60 -32.41
#